data_8287fb72ce8e85acde131e530da18e5b
#
_entry.id   8287fb72ce8e85acde131e530da18e5b
#
_cell.length_a   1.000
_cell.length_b   1.000
_cell.length_c   1.000
_cell.angle_alpha   90.00
_cell.angle_beta   90.00
_cell.angle_gamma   90.00
#
_symmetry.space_group_name_H-M   'P 1'
#
loop_
_entity.id
_entity.type
_entity.pdbx_description
1 polymer ?
#
loop_
_entity_poly.entity_id
_entity_poly.type
_entity_poly.pdbx_seq_one_letter_code
_entity_poly.pdbx_strand_id
1 'polypeptide(L)'
;MKTFLVTAFILLFITLFVISESYPCTFFYAATKKSVLFGNNKDWISTESYVWFCPPEKGGYGRILFGFEFFPGQKEPSSGVNDQGLVFDLGWTSNKERTGALTGETFKGNIFDKILEECSSVDQVLELLKKYNNLQVQYTYLVIMFGDKHGNSLIVDRGQVRAKTTRFQIVPDDSKAAEPCTQYQIAHSLLSSADEISIDLFKRILASTHVEASRATTAYSTICDLKNGKLYIYYFHNFMEEVVLDINEELTKGYRTLELGSLFPPSVAEKDFRWLKNRELEEKKEKSLAKTKSREAFEHISGTFVNSFDPEDSVVIGFENDKLYITSADKSKVELYPESLTKFFIPLANGDWNLTFAKGESKNSSTLVAEHEFLGMKMRYERIK
;
A
#
# COMPACT_ATOMS: atom_id res chain seq x y z
N MET A 1 39.19 34.45 2.29
CA MET A 1 39.19 33.23 1.49
C MET A 1 38.92 31.92 2.26
N LYS A 2 39.52 31.70 3.44
CA LYS A 2 39.26 30.45 4.21
C LYS A 2 37.83 30.29 4.72
N THR A 3 37.14 31.37 5.11
CA THR A 3 35.75 31.35 5.59
C THR A 3 34.74 31.03 4.47
N PHE A 4 35.00 31.47 3.25
CA PHE A 4 34.13 31.22 2.10
C PHE A 4 34.15 29.74 1.65
N LEU A 5 35.31 29.09 1.79
CA LEU A 5 35.46 27.66 1.45
C LEU A 5 34.74 26.73 2.45
N VAL A 6 34.74 27.10 3.75
CA VAL A 6 34.04 26.31 4.77
C VAL A 6 32.53 26.40 4.63
N THR A 7 31.99 27.58 4.30
CA THR A 7 30.55 27.79 4.08
C THR A 7 30.08 27.06 2.81
N ALA A 8 30.87 27.06 1.75
CA ALA A 8 30.57 26.34 0.51
C ALA A 8 30.61 24.81 0.73
N PHE A 9 31.51 24.29 1.59
CA PHE A 9 31.59 22.87 1.91
C PHE A 9 30.41 22.40 2.78
N ILE A 10 29.95 23.24 3.73
CA ILE A 10 28.77 22.95 4.56
C ILE A 10 27.48 23.00 3.73
N LEU A 11 27.36 23.96 2.80
CA LEU A 11 26.22 24.02 1.87
C LEU A 11 26.20 22.84 0.90
N LEU A 12 27.37 22.36 0.43
CA LEU A 12 27.46 21.19 -0.44
C LEU A 12 27.11 19.91 0.31
N PHE A 13 27.40 19.82 1.63
CA PHE A 13 27.05 18.66 2.46
C PHE A 13 25.56 18.63 2.82
N ILE A 14 24.89 19.79 2.92
CA ILE A 14 23.44 19.88 3.22
C ILE A 14 22.59 19.56 1.97
N THR A 15 23.09 19.82 0.77
CA THR A 15 22.37 19.48 -0.48
C THR A 15 22.47 18.00 -0.87
N LEU A 16 23.35 17.22 -0.22
CA LEU A 16 23.50 15.79 -0.49
C LEU A 16 22.59 14.88 0.36
N PHE A 17 21.73 15.43 1.23
CA PHE A 17 20.86 14.65 2.14
C PHE A 17 19.36 14.84 1.92
N VAL A 18 18.92 15.33 0.77
CA VAL A 18 17.51 15.26 0.37
C VAL A 18 17.39 14.32 -0.84
N ILE A 19 17.87 13.11 -0.69
CA ILE A 19 17.33 12.00 -1.47
C ILE A 19 16.05 11.62 -0.75
N SER A 20 14.92 12.02 -1.29
CA SER A 20 13.63 11.43 -0.98
C SER A 20 13.72 9.98 -1.43
N GLU A 21 14.21 9.11 -0.54
CA GLU A 21 14.16 7.68 -0.73
C GLU A 21 12.67 7.27 -0.68
N SER A 22 12.03 7.27 -1.84
CA SER A 22 10.83 6.52 -2.04
C SER A 22 11.24 5.05 -1.97
N TYR A 23 10.82 4.33 -0.93
CA TYR A 23 10.99 2.88 -0.81
C TYR A 23 9.74 2.22 -1.41
N PRO A 24 9.71 1.96 -2.72
CA PRO A 24 8.58 1.25 -3.32
C PRO A 24 8.66 -0.22 -2.90
N CYS A 25 7.51 -0.83 -2.60
CA CYS A 25 7.40 -2.28 -2.49
C CYS A 25 8.06 -2.94 -3.71
N THR A 26 8.79 -4.03 -3.48
CA THR A 26 9.43 -4.79 -4.57
C THR A 26 8.64 -6.06 -4.80
N PHE A 27 8.08 -6.24 -6.00
CA PHE A 27 7.44 -7.49 -6.38
C PHE A 27 7.85 -7.89 -7.79
N PHE A 28 7.92 -9.20 -8.01
CA PHE A 28 8.44 -9.76 -9.25
C PHE A 28 7.81 -11.11 -9.56
N TYR A 29 7.73 -11.38 -10.84
CA TYR A 29 7.18 -12.59 -11.41
C TYR A 29 8.21 -13.24 -12.33
N ALA A 30 8.32 -14.56 -12.27
CA ALA A 30 9.11 -15.31 -13.24
C ALA A 30 8.47 -16.65 -13.59
N ALA A 31 8.56 -17.02 -14.86
CA ALA A 31 7.94 -18.21 -15.39
C ALA A 31 8.89 -19.03 -16.27
N THR A 32 8.80 -20.35 -16.09
CA THR A 32 9.39 -21.37 -16.96
C THR A 32 8.36 -22.47 -17.21
N LYS A 33 8.71 -23.45 -18.05
CA LYS A 33 7.86 -24.64 -18.23
C LYS A 33 7.64 -25.41 -16.92
N LYS A 34 8.62 -25.39 -15.99
CA LYS A 34 8.57 -26.13 -14.72
C LYS A 34 7.95 -25.34 -13.58
N SER A 35 8.32 -24.08 -13.43
CA SER A 35 7.98 -23.22 -12.28
C SER A 35 7.36 -21.93 -12.73
N VAL A 36 6.37 -21.45 -12.00
CA VAL A 36 5.79 -20.11 -12.15
C VAL A 36 5.66 -19.53 -10.74
N LEU A 37 6.49 -18.53 -10.44
CA LEU A 37 6.61 -17.95 -9.12
C LEU A 37 6.31 -16.45 -9.15
N PHE A 38 5.66 -15.97 -8.10
CA PHE A 38 5.48 -14.57 -7.80
C PHE A 38 6.04 -14.27 -6.41
N GLY A 39 6.89 -13.26 -6.28
CA GLY A 39 7.48 -12.86 -5.02
C GLY A 39 7.23 -11.39 -4.72
N ASN A 40 7.02 -11.03 -3.45
CA ASN A 40 6.93 -9.65 -3.03
C ASN A 40 7.60 -9.38 -1.68
N ASN A 41 8.20 -8.20 -1.54
CA ASN A 41 8.48 -7.51 -0.29
C ASN A 41 7.42 -6.44 -0.11
N LYS A 42 6.68 -6.50 0.97
CA LYS A 42 5.68 -5.50 1.31
C LYS A 42 6.30 -4.52 2.31
N ASP A 43 6.75 -3.39 1.78
CA ASP A 43 7.39 -2.34 2.56
C ASP A 43 6.34 -1.38 3.09
N TRP A 44 6.33 -1.21 4.41
CA TRP A 44 5.35 -0.39 5.10
C TRP A 44 5.95 0.28 6.32
N ILE A 45 5.27 1.27 6.87
CA ILE A 45 5.72 2.00 8.05
C ILE A 45 5.39 1.29 9.37
N SER A 46 4.58 0.25 9.32
CA SER A 46 4.18 -0.60 10.44
C SER A 46 4.31 -2.07 10.05
N THR A 47 4.46 -2.93 11.05
CA THR A 47 4.44 -4.39 10.88
C THR A 47 3.03 -4.98 11.02
N GLU A 48 2.04 -4.17 11.43
CA GLU A 48 0.65 -4.60 11.57
C GLU A 48 0.06 -4.93 10.21
N SER A 49 -0.01 -6.22 9.91
CA SER A 49 -0.50 -6.74 8.65
C SER A 49 -1.45 -7.91 8.89
N TYR A 50 -2.35 -8.12 7.95
CA TYR A 50 -3.44 -9.10 8.08
C TYR A 50 -3.44 -10.06 6.91
N VAL A 51 -3.93 -11.27 7.16
CA VAL A 51 -4.21 -12.28 6.15
C VAL A 51 -5.67 -12.73 6.26
N TRP A 52 -6.37 -12.75 5.14
CA TRP A 52 -7.74 -13.25 5.02
C TRP A 52 -7.76 -14.53 4.21
N PHE A 53 -8.42 -15.52 4.72
CA PHE A 53 -8.70 -16.78 4.03
C PHE A 53 -10.19 -16.77 3.66
N CYS A 54 -10.47 -16.66 2.38
CA CYS A 54 -11.80 -16.52 1.82
C CYS A 54 -12.12 -17.78 1.00
N PRO A 55 -12.83 -18.78 1.56
CA PRO A 55 -13.26 -19.96 0.81
C PRO A 55 -14.10 -19.57 -0.43
N PRO A 56 -14.18 -20.46 -1.44
CA PRO A 56 -15.03 -20.21 -2.59
C PRO A 56 -16.51 -20.13 -2.18
N GLU A 57 -17.20 -19.12 -2.69
CA GLU A 57 -18.63 -18.92 -2.48
C GLU A 57 -19.36 -18.77 -3.81
N LYS A 58 -20.58 -19.29 -3.93
CA LYS A 58 -21.49 -19.09 -5.08
C LYS A 58 -20.89 -19.30 -6.46
N GLY A 59 -19.91 -20.21 -6.58
CA GLY A 59 -19.25 -20.52 -7.86
C GLY A 59 -18.05 -19.61 -8.18
N GLY A 60 -17.67 -18.70 -7.28
CA GLY A 60 -16.43 -17.96 -7.34
C GLY A 60 -15.22 -18.78 -6.85
N TYR A 61 -14.04 -18.25 -7.03
CA TYR A 61 -12.79 -18.87 -6.58
C TYR A 61 -12.46 -18.54 -5.13
N GLY A 62 -11.89 -19.50 -4.41
CA GLY A 62 -11.32 -19.27 -3.10
C GLY A 62 -10.02 -18.45 -3.20
N ARG A 63 -9.74 -17.61 -2.19
CA ARG A 63 -8.61 -16.68 -2.23
C ARG A 63 -8.00 -16.42 -0.86
N ILE A 64 -6.71 -16.16 -0.85
CA ILE A 64 -5.95 -15.68 0.32
C ILE A 64 -5.50 -14.26 0.00
N LEU A 65 -5.86 -13.31 0.87
CA LEU A 65 -5.56 -11.90 0.71
C LEU A 65 -4.61 -11.43 1.81
N PHE A 66 -3.78 -10.45 1.52
CA PHE A 66 -2.87 -9.80 2.46
C PHE A 66 -3.05 -8.29 2.40
N GLY A 67 -2.93 -7.62 3.54
CA GLY A 67 -3.06 -6.16 3.56
C GLY A 67 -2.86 -5.55 4.93
N PHE A 68 -3.29 -4.32 5.04
CA PHE A 68 -3.08 -3.46 6.19
C PHE A 68 -4.38 -2.78 6.60
N GLU A 69 -4.37 -2.18 7.78
CA GLU A 69 -5.37 -1.21 8.17
C GLU A 69 -4.94 0.17 7.69
N PHE A 70 -5.58 0.68 6.64
CA PHE A 70 -5.25 2.00 6.05
C PHE A 70 -5.93 3.15 6.79
N PHE A 71 -7.05 2.89 7.41
CA PHE A 71 -7.78 3.82 8.26
C PHE A 71 -8.35 3.04 9.45
N PRO A 72 -8.53 3.63 10.65
CA PRO A 72 -9.03 2.90 11.81
C PRO A 72 -10.30 2.11 11.52
N GLY A 73 -10.24 0.80 11.71
CA GLY A 73 -11.31 -0.14 11.40
C GLY A 73 -11.40 -0.57 9.94
N GLN A 74 -10.69 0.06 9.01
CA GLN A 74 -10.72 -0.24 7.57
C GLN A 74 -9.49 -1.03 7.16
N LYS A 75 -9.60 -2.34 7.23
CA LYS A 75 -8.57 -3.28 6.78
C LYS A 75 -8.82 -3.64 5.33
N GLU A 76 -7.85 -3.36 4.45
CA GLU A 76 -7.98 -3.59 3.03
C GLU A 76 -6.86 -4.46 2.47
N PRO A 77 -7.18 -5.35 1.50
CA PRO A 77 -6.18 -6.14 0.82
C PRO A 77 -5.31 -5.28 -0.12
N SER A 78 -4.02 -5.53 -0.09
CA SER A 78 -3.01 -4.94 -0.98
C SER A 78 -2.32 -5.96 -1.87
N SER A 79 -2.54 -7.24 -1.64
CA SER A 79 -2.08 -8.35 -2.48
C SER A 79 -2.94 -9.59 -2.21
N GLY A 80 -2.87 -10.58 -3.08
CA GLY A 80 -3.58 -11.83 -2.89
C GLY A 80 -3.37 -12.84 -4.01
N VAL A 81 -3.77 -14.06 -3.72
CA VAL A 81 -3.72 -15.19 -4.66
C VAL A 81 -4.99 -16.02 -4.54
N ASN A 82 -5.50 -16.54 -5.64
CA ASN A 82 -6.64 -17.46 -5.62
C ASN A 82 -6.22 -18.93 -5.85
N ASP A 83 -7.15 -19.84 -5.61
CA ASP A 83 -6.99 -21.30 -5.77
C ASP A 83 -6.78 -21.74 -7.22
N GLN A 84 -6.97 -20.82 -8.18
CA GLN A 84 -6.70 -21.06 -9.60
C GLN A 84 -5.27 -20.65 -10.01
N GLY A 85 -4.49 -20.07 -9.10
CA GLY A 85 -3.13 -19.61 -9.36
C GLY A 85 -3.08 -18.28 -10.10
N LEU A 86 -4.06 -17.41 -9.90
CA LEU A 86 -4.00 -16.00 -10.24
C LEU A 86 -3.57 -15.21 -9.00
N VAL A 87 -2.55 -14.37 -9.15
CA VAL A 87 -2.01 -13.51 -8.09
C VAL A 87 -2.05 -12.06 -8.51
N PHE A 88 -2.22 -11.15 -7.55
CA PHE A 88 -1.92 -9.73 -7.75
C PHE A 88 -1.12 -9.16 -6.59
N ASP A 89 -0.39 -8.11 -6.87
CA ASP A 89 0.20 -7.22 -5.88
C ASP A 89 0.15 -5.79 -6.39
N LEU A 90 0.08 -4.85 -5.44
CA LEU A 90 0.08 -3.44 -5.73
C LEU A 90 1.20 -2.72 -4.99
N GLY A 91 1.79 -1.75 -5.68
CA GLY A 91 2.76 -0.81 -5.16
C GLY A 91 2.35 0.62 -5.47
N TRP A 92 2.99 1.55 -4.79
CA TRP A 92 2.75 2.97 -4.97
C TRP A 92 3.65 3.52 -6.08
N THR A 93 3.12 4.42 -6.88
CA THR A 93 3.90 5.13 -7.90
C THR A 93 3.82 6.63 -7.67
N SER A 94 4.86 7.36 -8.10
CA SER A 94 4.86 8.82 -7.97
C SER A 94 3.63 9.44 -8.65
N ASN A 95 3.05 10.44 -7.98
CA ASN A 95 1.83 11.13 -8.41
C ASN A 95 2.08 11.84 -9.76
N LYS A 96 1.65 11.21 -10.87
CA LYS A 96 1.58 11.85 -12.19
C LYS A 96 0.12 11.88 -12.63
N GLU A 97 -0.27 12.95 -13.29
CA GLU A 97 -1.63 13.07 -13.82
C GLU A 97 -2.00 11.88 -14.70
N ARG A 98 -3.24 11.46 -14.57
CA ARG A 98 -3.81 10.42 -15.40
C ARG A 98 -3.85 10.88 -16.87
N THR A 99 -3.41 10.03 -17.76
CA THR A 99 -3.54 10.22 -19.20
C THR A 99 -4.52 9.21 -19.79
N GLY A 100 -5.41 9.66 -20.65
CA GLY A 100 -6.37 8.81 -21.37
C GLY A 100 -7.84 8.98 -20.94
N ALA A 101 -8.74 8.54 -21.81
CA ALA A 101 -10.18 8.58 -21.56
C ALA A 101 -10.60 7.43 -20.61
N LEU A 102 -11.60 7.69 -19.78
CA LEU A 102 -12.25 6.66 -18.97
C LEU A 102 -13.03 5.71 -19.89
N THR A 103 -12.94 4.42 -19.62
CA THR A 103 -13.70 3.38 -20.32
C THR A 103 -14.38 2.47 -19.31
N GLY A 104 -15.60 2.04 -19.63
CA GLY A 104 -16.35 1.14 -18.74
C GLY A 104 -17.07 1.87 -17.61
N GLU A 105 -17.61 1.09 -16.68
CA GLU A 105 -18.36 1.54 -15.50
C GLU A 105 -17.53 1.36 -14.22
N THR A 106 -17.88 2.07 -13.16
CA THR A 106 -17.26 1.87 -11.84
C THR A 106 -17.99 0.76 -11.09
N PHE A 107 -17.24 -0.31 -10.73
CA PHE A 107 -17.77 -1.37 -9.88
C PHE A 107 -17.89 -0.87 -8.43
N LYS A 108 -19.02 -1.11 -7.79
CA LYS A 108 -19.23 -0.82 -6.37
C LYS A 108 -18.67 -1.98 -5.52
N GLY A 109 -17.56 -1.78 -4.88
CA GLY A 109 -16.85 -2.76 -4.05
C GLY A 109 -15.36 -2.84 -4.36
N ASN A 110 -14.67 -3.77 -3.74
CA ASN A 110 -13.23 -3.97 -3.97
C ASN A 110 -13.00 -4.71 -5.29
N ILE A 111 -12.42 -4.02 -6.27
CA ILE A 111 -12.18 -4.59 -7.60
C ILE A 111 -11.15 -5.73 -7.58
N PHE A 112 -10.19 -5.71 -6.66
CA PHE A 112 -9.18 -6.76 -6.56
C PHE A 112 -9.77 -8.06 -6.00
N ASP A 113 -10.68 -7.95 -5.04
CA ASP A 113 -11.42 -9.08 -4.49
C ASP A 113 -12.28 -9.73 -5.58
N LYS A 114 -13.00 -8.91 -6.36
CA LYS A 114 -13.77 -9.37 -7.52
C LYS A 114 -12.89 -10.05 -8.59
N ILE A 115 -11.73 -9.49 -8.90
CA ILE A 115 -10.80 -10.09 -9.86
C ILE A 115 -10.37 -11.49 -9.39
N LEU A 116 -9.97 -11.65 -8.13
CA LEU A 116 -9.56 -12.97 -7.63
C LEU A 116 -10.72 -13.95 -7.49
N GLU A 117 -11.94 -13.46 -7.26
CA GLU A 117 -13.14 -14.29 -7.19
C GLU A 117 -13.59 -14.83 -8.56
N GLU A 118 -13.42 -14.04 -9.64
CA GLU A 118 -14.01 -14.37 -10.94
C GLU A 118 -12.98 -14.76 -12.01
N CYS A 119 -11.71 -14.39 -11.86
CA CYS A 119 -10.67 -14.62 -12.87
C CYS A 119 -9.69 -15.71 -12.44
N SER A 120 -9.29 -16.55 -13.40
CA SER A 120 -8.26 -17.58 -13.23
C SER A 120 -7.01 -17.33 -14.09
N SER A 121 -7.02 -16.27 -14.90
CA SER A 121 -5.92 -15.93 -15.81
C SER A 121 -5.80 -14.43 -16.04
N VAL A 122 -4.61 -14.01 -16.45
CA VAL A 122 -4.32 -12.63 -16.85
C VAL A 122 -5.22 -12.15 -18.01
N ASP A 123 -5.58 -13.04 -18.95
CA ASP A 123 -6.48 -12.67 -20.03
C ASP A 123 -7.89 -12.34 -19.53
N GLN A 124 -8.41 -13.07 -18.56
CA GLN A 124 -9.71 -12.76 -17.94
C GLN A 124 -9.64 -11.44 -17.15
N VAL A 125 -8.52 -11.16 -16.48
CA VAL A 125 -8.30 -9.85 -15.83
C VAL A 125 -8.39 -8.73 -16.87
N LEU A 126 -7.73 -8.87 -18.03
CA LEU A 126 -7.81 -7.87 -19.10
C LEU A 126 -9.24 -7.63 -19.60
N GLU A 127 -10.04 -8.70 -19.76
CA GLU A 127 -11.46 -8.55 -20.14
C GLU A 127 -12.27 -7.83 -19.06
N LEU A 128 -12.03 -8.13 -17.78
CA LEU A 128 -12.70 -7.47 -16.67
C LEU A 128 -12.32 -5.98 -16.58
N LEU A 129 -11.05 -5.63 -16.82
CA LEU A 129 -10.57 -4.25 -16.84
C LEU A 129 -11.09 -3.44 -18.05
N LYS A 130 -11.57 -4.07 -19.12
CA LYS A 130 -12.32 -3.37 -20.19
C LYS A 130 -13.72 -2.97 -19.73
N LYS A 131 -14.33 -3.76 -18.86
CA LYS A 131 -15.67 -3.53 -18.33
C LYS A 131 -15.67 -2.48 -17.21
N TYR A 132 -14.68 -2.52 -16.33
CA TYR A 132 -14.64 -1.67 -15.13
C TYR A 132 -13.46 -0.70 -15.16
N ASN A 133 -13.72 0.54 -14.75
CA ASN A 133 -12.74 1.62 -14.76
C ASN A 133 -12.12 1.92 -13.38
N ASN A 134 -12.36 1.10 -12.36
CA ASN A 134 -11.89 1.34 -10.99
C ASN A 134 -10.39 1.67 -10.93
N LEU A 135 -9.54 0.94 -11.67
CA LEU A 135 -8.11 1.21 -11.68
C LEU A 135 -7.76 2.57 -12.30
N GLN A 136 -8.64 3.10 -13.15
CA GLN A 136 -8.46 4.41 -13.80
C GLN A 136 -9.01 5.58 -12.95
N VAL A 137 -9.91 5.32 -12.01
CA VAL A 137 -10.59 6.34 -11.21
C VAL A 137 -10.08 6.35 -9.78
N GLN A 138 -10.13 5.18 -9.11
CA GLN A 138 -9.86 5.06 -7.68
C GLN A 138 -8.40 4.79 -7.35
N TYR A 139 -7.65 4.13 -8.26
CA TYR A 139 -6.31 3.61 -8.01
C TYR A 139 -5.24 4.18 -8.97
N THR A 140 -5.38 5.45 -9.33
CA THR A 140 -4.49 6.14 -10.29
C THR A 140 -3.06 6.34 -9.79
N TYR A 141 -2.83 6.14 -8.51
CA TYR A 141 -1.54 6.23 -7.83
C TYR A 141 -0.86 4.87 -7.62
N LEU A 142 -1.46 3.81 -8.17
CA LEU A 142 -0.93 2.45 -8.03
C LEU A 142 -0.27 1.95 -9.31
N VAL A 143 0.76 1.14 -9.10
CA VAL A 143 1.25 0.16 -10.07
C VAL A 143 0.85 -1.22 -9.55
N ILE A 144 0.27 -2.04 -10.43
CA ILE A 144 -0.28 -3.34 -10.08
C ILE A 144 0.32 -4.37 -11.03
N MET A 145 0.76 -5.49 -10.47
CA MET A 145 1.15 -6.66 -11.26
C MET A 145 0.18 -7.79 -10.99
N PHE A 146 -0.30 -8.40 -12.07
CA PHE A 146 -1.00 -9.68 -12.04
C PHE A 146 -0.11 -10.75 -12.64
N GLY A 147 -0.22 -11.97 -12.12
CA GLY A 147 0.45 -13.14 -12.67
C GLY A 147 -0.45 -14.37 -12.61
N ASP A 148 -0.36 -15.28 -13.58
CA ASP A 148 -1.10 -16.52 -13.58
C ASP A 148 -0.20 -17.77 -13.68
N LYS A 149 -0.73 -18.94 -13.30
CA LYS A 149 -0.01 -20.22 -13.36
C LYS A 149 0.38 -20.68 -14.77
N HIS A 150 -0.15 -20.02 -15.80
CA HIS A 150 0.10 -20.36 -17.22
C HIS A 150 1.36 -19.71 -17.77
N GLY A 151 1.99 -18.84 -17.00
CA GLY A 151 3.21 -18.14 -17.38
C GLY A 151 2.96 -16.74 -17.93
N ASN A 152 1.77 -16.18 -17.74
CA ASN A 152 1.44 -14.82 -18.14
C ASN A 152 1.52 -13.88 -16.95
N SER A 153 1.97 -12.66 -17.21
CA SER A 153 1.93 -11.56 -16.24
C SER A 153 1.52 -10.26 -16.92
N LEU A 154 0.99 -9.33 -16.15
CA LEU A 154 0.45 -8.06 -16.60
C LEU A 154 0.82 -6.96 -15.61
N ILE A 155 1.38 -5.86 -16.10
CA ILE A 155 1.56 -4.64 -15.31
C ILE A 155 0.52 -3.61 -15.75
N VAL A 156 -0.21 -3.10 -14.77
CA VAL A 156 -1.12 -1.95 -14.91
C VAL A 156 -0.55 -0.81 -14.08
N ASP A 157 -0.17 0.28 -14.74
CA ASP A 157 0.36 1.45 -14.07
C ASP A 157 -0.62 2.61 -14.27
N ARG A 158 -1.11 3.16 -13.16
CA ARG A 158 -2.10 4.25 -13.18
C ARG A 158 -3.30 3.97 -14.07
N GLY A 159 -3.84 2.76 -13.98
CA GLY A 159 -4.99 2.30 -14.75
C GLY A 159 -4.69 1.98 -16.23
N GLN A 160 -3.45 2.05 -16.66
CA GLN A 160 -3.05 1.72 -18.04
C GLN A 160 -2.26 0.41 -18.09
N VAL A 161 -2.65 -0.46 -18.98
CA VAL A 161 -1.90 -1.69 -19.28
C VAL A 161 -0.57 -1.31 -19.93
N ARG A 162 0.57 -1.68 -19.30
CA ARG A 162 1.91 -1.33 -19.78
C ARG A 162 2.68 -2.48 -20.40
N ALA A 163 2.56 -3.66 -19.83
CA ALA A 163 3.36 -4.80 -20.29
C ALA A 163 2.62 -6.11 -20.13
N LYS A 164 2.77 -6.99 -21.07
CA LYS A 164 2.37 -8.39 -20.99
C LYS A 164 3.59 -9.24 -21.32
N THR A 165 3.85 -10.18 -20.50
CA THR A 165 4.82 -11.28 -20.47
C THR A 165 6.15 -11.17 -21.18
N THR A 166 7.15 -11.33 -20.35
CA THR A 166 8.49 -11.81 -20.69
C THR A 166 8.82 -12.99 -19.77
N ARG A 167 10.07 -13.50 -19.80
CA ARG A 167 10.56 -14.54 -18.87
C ARG A 167 10.37 -14.13 -17.39
N PHE A 168 10.50 -12.85 -17.10
CA PHE A 168 10.23 -12.26 -15.78
C PHE A 168 9.79 -10.79 -15.90
N GLN A 169 9.12 -10.30 -14.86
CA GLN A 169 8.77 -8.89 -14.67
C GLN A 169 9.11 -8.47 -13.23
N ILE A 170 9.47 -7.21 -13.04
CA ILE A 170 9.85 -6.63 -11.76
C ILE A 170 9.14 -5.29 -11.61
N VAL A 171 8.66 -4.99 -10.40
CA VAL A 171 8.18 -3.67 -9.99
C VAL A 171 8.97 -3.25 -8.75
N PRO A 172 9.48 -2.02 -8.69
CA PRO A 172 9.34 -0.96 -9.70
C PRO A 172 9.99 -1.34 -11.03
N ASP A 173 9.38 -0.95 -12.16
CA ASP A 173 9.96 -1.16 -13.48
C ASP A 173 10.86 0.02 -13.85
N ASP A 174 12.09 -0.06 -13.42
CA ASP A 174 13.14 0.93 -13.68
C ASP A 174 14.00 0.60 -14.92
N SER A 175 13.54 -0.32 -15.76
CA SER A 175 14.28 -0.78 -16.96
C SER A 175 14.68 0.37 -17.91
N LYS A 176 13.95 1.48 -17.87
CA LYS A 176 14.19 2.68 -18.69
C LYS A 176 14.74 3.86 -17.88
N ALA A 177 14.97 3.71 -16.58
CA ALA A 177 15.54 4.76 -15.77
C ALA A 177 17.04 4.92 -16.11
N ALA A 178 17.54 6.16 -16.08
CA ALA A 178 18.96 6.43 -16.25
C ALA A 178 19.79 5.82 -15.10
N GLU A 179 19.19 5.83 -13.89
CA GLU A 179 19.73 5.20 -12.69
C GLU A 179 18.63 4.38 -12.03
N PRO A 180 18.51 3.08 -12.33
CA PRO A 180 17.52 2.21 -11.71
C PRO A 180 17.77 2.07 -10.21
N CYS A 181 16.68 1.93 -9.42
CA CYS A 181 16.80 1.71 -7.98
C CYS A 181 17.55 0.41 -7.65
N THR A 182 18.16 0.36 -6.48
CA THR A 182 18.98 -0.77 -6.04
C THR A 182 18.20 -2.08 -6.03
N GLN A 183 16.94 -2.07 -5.58
CA GLN A 183 16.08 -3.25 -5.54
C GLN A 183 15.85 -3.83 -6.94
N TYR A 184 15.56 -2.96 -7.93
CA TYR A 184 15.43 -3.39 -9.31
C TYR A 184 16.72 -4.01 -9.84
N GLN A 185 17.88 -3.36 -9.63
CA GLN A 185 19.16 -3.84 -10.10
C GLN A 185 19.50 -5.23 -9.54
N ILE A 186 19.29 -5.44 -8.24
CA ILE A 186 19.52 -6.72 -7.57
C ILE A 186 18.59 -7.79 -8.14
N ALA A 187 17.28 -7.54 -8.15
CA ALA A 187 16.29 -8.50 -8.64
C ALA A 187 16.54 -8.86 -10.11
N HIS A 188 16.80 -7.85 -10.96
CA HIS A 188 17.08 -8.04 -12.37
C HIS A 188 18.34 -8.86 -12.60
N SER A 189 19.43 -8.57 -11.88
CA SER A 189 20.70 -9.29 -11.98
C SER A 189 20.53 -10.77 -11.62
N LEU A 190 19.87 -11.05 -10.50
CA LEU A 190 19.65 -12.42 -10.03
C LEU A 190 18.72 -13.23 -10.95
N LEU A 191 17.62 -12.62 -11.44
CA LEU A 191 16.70 -13.28 -12.38
C LEU A 191 17.32 -13.49 -13.76
N SER A 192 18.11 -12.54 -14.25
CA SER A 192 18.76 -12.63 -15.56
C SER A 192 19.86 -13.69 -15.61
N SER A 193 20.60 -13.87 -14.52
CA SER A 193 21.71 -14.83 -14.43
C SER A 193 21.28 -16.23 -14.00
N ALA A 194 20.02 -16.42 -13.60
CA ALA A 194 19.56 -17.72 -13.10
C ALA A 194 19.26 -18.70 -14.22
N ASP A 195 19.78 -19.90 -14.12
CA ASP A 195 19.48 -21.02 -15.01
C ASP A 195 18.09 -21.60 -14.73
N GLU A 196 17.69 -21.64 -13.43
CA GLU A 196 16.42 -22.15 -12.97
C GLU A 196 15.67 -21.14 -12.09
N ILE A 197 14.36 -21.11 -12.21
CA ILE A 197 13.47 -20.38 -11.32
C ILE A 197 13.06 -21.30 -10.18
N SER A 198 13.45 -20.94 -8.96
CA SER A 198 13.24 -21.75 -7.74
C SER A 198 12.80 -20.88 -6.56
N ILE A 199 12.23 -21.52 -5.53
CA ILE A 199 11.89 -20.86 -4.25
C ILE A 199 13.14 -20.24 -3.63
N ASP A 200 14.27 -20.95 -3.62
CA ASP A 200 15.53 -20.45 -3.05
C ASP A 200 16.05 -19.20 -3.78
N LEU A 201 15.90 -19.14 -5.12
CA LEU A 201 16.23 -17.94 -5.89
C LEU A 201 15.34 -16.76 -5.44
N PHE A 202 14.03 -16.98 -5.34
CA PHE A 202 13.07 -15.95 -4.93
C PHE A 202 13.33 -15.50 -3.50
N LYS A 203 13.53 -16.42 -2.56
CA LYS A 203 13.92 -16.12 -1.17
C LYS A 203 15.18 -15.25 -1.12
N ARG A 204 16.20 -15.59 -1.89
CA ARG A 204 17.45 -14.82 -1.99
C ARG A 204 17.23 -13.43 -2.54
N ILE A 205 16.37 -13.26 -3.56
CA ILE A 205 16.01 -11.95 -4.08
C ILE A 205 15.30 -11.13 -3.00
N LEU A 206 14.26 -11.67 -2.36
CA LEU A 206 13.52 -11.01 -1.30
C LEU A 206 14.45 -10.58 -0.16
N ALA A 207 15.32 -11.47 0.29
CA ALA A 207 16.30 -11.17 1.34
C ALA A 207 17.33 -10.11 0.94
N SER A 208 17.61 -9.95 -0.36
CA SER A 208 18.56 -8.94 -0.86
C SER A 208 17.92 -7.61 -1.22
N THR A 209 16.59 -7.54 -1.29
CA THR A 209 15.83 -6.35 -1.69
C THR A 209 14.90 -5.83 -0.60
N HIS A 210 14.91 -6.45 0.61
CA HIS A 210 14.10 -5.96 1.74
C HIS A 210 14.61 -4.59 2.23
N VAL A 211 13.75 -3.90 2.93
CA VAL A 211 14.00 -2.56 3.48
C VAL A 211 14.03 -2.64 5.01
N GLU A 212 15.07 -2.04 5.60
CA GLU A 212 15.21 -1.81 7.04
C GLU A 212 15.50 -0.32 7.28
N ALA A 213 14.46 0.49 7.34
CA ALA A 213 14.60 1.91 7.59
C ALA A 213 13.57 2.41 8.62
N SER A 214 13.88 3.54 9.26
CA SER A 214 12.98 4.12 10.27
C SER A 214 11.63 4.55 9.71
N ARG A 215 11.57 4.94 8.43
CA ARG A 215 10.33 5.40 7.77
C ARG A 215 9.56 4.31 7.06
N ALA A 216 10.22 3.21 6.69
CA ALA A 216 9.59 2.06 6.06
C ALA A 216 10.42 0.81 6.36
N THR A 217 9.76 -0.31 6.53
CA THR A 217 10.41 -1.61 6.74
C THR A 217 9.65 -2.66 5.95
N THR A 218 10.33 -3.71 5.50
CA THR A 218 9.64 -4.87 4.95
C THR A 218 8.85 -5.56 6.05
N ALA A 219 7.55 -5.30 6.10
CA ALA A 219 6.65 -5.86 7.11
C ALA A 219 6.50 -7.36 6.95
N TYR A 220 6.38 -7.82 5.71
CA TYR A 220 6.38 -9.24 5.36
C TYR A 220 6.81 -9.45 3.91
N SER A 221 7.18 -10.69 3.59
CA SER A 221 7.47 -11.12 2.23
C SER A 221 6.71 -12.39 1.91
N THR A 222 6.30 -12.57 0.65
CA THR A 222 5.65 -13.79 0.20
C THR A 222 6.26 -14.33 -1.09
N ILE A 223 6.19 -15.65 -1.27
CA ILE A 223 6.42 -16.32 -2.56
C ILE A 223 5.20 -17.19 -2.85
N CYS A 224 4.53 -16.95 -3.97
CA CYS A 224 3.46 -17.78 -4.45
C CYS A 224 3.99 -18.74 -5.53
N ASP A 225 3.96 -20.03 -5.28
CA ASP A 225 4.14 -21.07 -6.31
C ASP A 225 2.79 -21.34 -6.96
N LEU A 226 2.57 -20.65 -8.08
CA LEU A 226 1.26 -20.61 -8.74
C LEU A 226 0.89 -21.94 -9.40
N LYS A 227 1.88 -22.77 -9.73
CA LYS A 227 1.62 -24.11 -10.30
C LYS A 227 1.24 -25.14 -9.25
N ASN A 228 1.89 -25.07 -8.08
CA ASN A 228 1.72 -26.04 -7.03
C ASN A 228 0.74 -25.60 -5.93
N GLY A 229 0.19 -24.36 -6.01
CA GLY A 229 -0.73 -23.81 -5.03
C GLY A 229 -0.13 -23.67 -3.64
N LYS A 230 1.18 -23.36 -3.57
CA LYS A 230 1.89 -23.17 -2.30
C LYS A 230 2.21 -21.70 -2.09
N LEU A 231 2.13 -21.28 -0.82
CA LEU A 231 2.42 -19.94 -0.38
C LEU A 231 3.48 -20.02 0.73
N TYR A 232 4.60 -19.33 0.50
CA TYR A 232 5.71 -19.19 1.45
C TYR A 232 5.67 -17.79 2.01
N ILE A 233 5.68 -17.65 3.33
CA ILE A 233 5.53 -16.37 4.03
C ILE A 233 6.73 -16.17 4.95
N TYR A 234 7.27 -14.97 4.96
CA TYR A 234 8.33 -14.50 5.84
C TYR A 234 7.86 -13.22 6.52
N TYR A 235 8.18 -13.06 7.80
CA TYR A 235 7.70 -11.92 8.58
C TYR A 235 8.86 -11.07 9.09
N PHE A 236 8.71 -9.76 8.98
CA PHE A 236 9.66 -8.75 9.46
C PHE A 236 11.11 -9.09 9.08
N HIS A 237 11.35 -9.26 7.76
CA HIS A 237 12.64 -9.61 7.13
C HIS A 237 13.43 -10.76 7.79
N ASN A 238 12.75 -11.63 8.56
CA ASN A 238 13.35 -12.87 9.06
C ASN A 238 13.15 -13.99 8.03
N PHE A 239 14.10 -14.12 7.10
CA PHE A 239 14.07 -15.17 6.09
C PHE A 239 14.57 -16.54 6.60
N MET A 240 14.93 -16.67 7.88
CA MET A 240 15.30 -17.95 8.49
C MET A 240 14.07 -18.73 8.98
N GLU A 241 12.97 -18.05 9.25
CA GLU A 241 11.70 -18.63 9.65
C GLU A 241 10.70 -18.50 8.50
N GLU A 242 10.13 -19.64 8.11
CA GLU A 242 9.24 -19.75 6.96
C GLU A 242 7.94 -20.44 7.38
N VAL A 243 6.83 -19.84 7.00
CA VAL A 243 5.51 -20.48 7.07
C VAL A 243 5.10 -20.88 5.66
N VAL A 244 4.85 -22.18 5.46
CA VAL A 244 4.41 -22.71 4.16
C VAL A 244 2.98 -23.17 4.27
N LEU A 245 2.12 -22.62 3.41
CA LEU A 245 0.69 -22.94 3.35
C LEU A 245 0.35 -23.60 2.01
N ASP A 246 -0.54 -24.58 2.04
CA ASP A 246 -1.24 -25.06 0.86
C ASP A 246 -2.53 -24.25 0.71
N ILE A 247 -2.69 -23.54 -0.41
CA ILE A 247 -3.81 -22.63 -0.63
C ILE A 247 -5.14 -23.38 -0.53
N ASN A 248 -5.24 -24.55 -1.19
CA ASN A 248 -6.49 -25.31 -1.19
C ASN A 248 -6.81 -25.87 0.19
N GLU A 249 -5.81 -26.42 0.89
CA GLU A 249 -6.00 -26.92 2.26
C GLU A 249 -6.45 -25.81 3.21
N GLU A 250 -5.81 -24.64 3.15
CA GLU A 250 -6.16 -23.52 4.01
C GLU A 250 -7.59 -23.03 3.80
N LEU A 251 -8.05 -23.00 2.55
CA LEU A 251 -9.40 -22.57 2.21
C LEU A 251 -10.49 -23.55 2.71
N THR A 252 -10.18 -24.83 2.92
CA THR A 252 -11.13 -25.80 3.52
C THR A 252 -11.45 -25.50 5.00
N LYS A 253 -10.58 -24.74 5.68
CA LYS A 253 -10.74 -24.40 7.11
C LYS A 253 -11.77 -23.29 7.37
N GLY A 254 -12.43 -22.80 6.34
CA GLY A 254 -13.45 -21.74 6.43
C GLY A 254 -12.89 -20.33 6.42
N TYR A 255 -13.80 -19.36 6.38
CA TYR A 255 -13.43 -17.93 6.43
C TYR A 255 -12.77 -17.56 7.76
N ARG A 256 -11.64 -16.91 7.69
CA ARG A 256 -10.95 -16.36 8.86
C ARG A 256 -10.01 -15.22 8.48
N THR A 257 -9.80 -14.34 9.44
CA THR A 257 -8.81 -13.25 9.37
C THR A 257 -7.85 -13.40 10.54
N LEU A 258 -6.56 -13.31 10.27
CA LEU A 258 -5.50 -13.34 11.26
C LEU A 258 -4.59 -12.13 11.12
N GLU A 259 -4.00 -11.69 12.23
CA GLU A 259 -2.82 -10.85 12.17
C GLU A 259 -1.66 -11.72 11.68
N LEU A 260 -0.94 -11.28 10.64
CA LEU A 260 0.08 -12.09 9.97
C LEU A 260 1.20 -12.50 10.91
N GLY A 261 1.61 -11.61 11.82
CA GLY A 261 2.61 -11.89 12.84
C GLY A 261 2.24 -13.06 13.76
N SER A 262 0.94 -13.39 13.92
CA SER A 262 0.49 -14.52 14.75
C SER A 262 0.83 -15.89 14.18
N LEU A 263 1.23 -15.96 12.90
CA LEU A 263 1.70 -17.21 12.27
C LEU A 263 3.14 -17.56 12.64
N PHE A 264 3.86 -16.64 13.29
CA PHE A 264 5.29 -16.75 13.58
C PHE A 264 5.57 -16.72 15.07
N PRO A 265 6.72 -17.26 15.53
CA PRO A 265 7.20 -17.04 16.87
C PRO A 265 7.41 -15.54 17.15
N PRO A 266 7.25 -15.10 18.41
CA PRO A 266 7.46 -13.71 18.76
C PRO A 266 8.90 -13.24 18.46
N SER A 267 9.04 -12.20 17.65
CA SER A 267 10.33 -11.56 17.32
C SER A 267 10.62 -10.42 18.30
N VAL A 268 11.84 -10.38 18.86
CA VAL A 268 12.30 -9.25 19.69
C VAL A 268 12.47 -8.00 18.85
N ALA A 269 13.11 -8.12 17.69
CA ALA A 269 13.36 -6.99 16.78
C ALA A 269 12.05 -6.33 16.31
N GLU A 270 11.04 -7.15 16.01
CA GLU A 270 9.71 -6.63 15.62
C GLU A 270 9.01 -5.92 16.78
N LYS A 271 9.07 -6.48 17.99
CA LYS A 271 8.51 -5.83 19.19
C LYS A 271 9.18 -4.50 19.50
N ASP A 272 10.50 -4.42 19.39
CA ASP A 272 11.25 -3.19 19.58
C ASP A 272 10.88 -2.15 18.51
N PHE A 273 10.74 -2.57 17.26
CA PHE A 273 10.28 -1.70 16.17
C PHE A 273 8.88 -1.12 16.46
N ARG A 274 7.91 -1.97 16.82
CA ARG A 274 6.54 -1.51 17.20
C ARG A 274 6.58 -0.57 18.40
N TRP A 275 7.38 -0.88 19.42
CA TRP A 275 7.51 -0.03 20.58
C TRP A 275 8.05 1.36 20.22
N LEU A 276 9.10 1.43 19.38
CA LEU A 276 9.64 2.70 18.91
C LEU A 276 8.60 3.50 18.13
N LYS A 277 7.85 2.85 17.22
CA LYS A 277 6.79 3.49 16.43
C LYS A 277 5.66 4.03 17.30
N ASN A 278 5.19 3.25 18.25
CA ASN A 278 4.15 3.69 19.19
C ASN A 278 4.63 4.87 20.03
N ARG A 279 5.88 4.85 20.47
CA ARG A 279 6.46 5.96 21.23
C ARG A 279 6.56 7.24 20.40
N GLU A 280 7.05 7.17 19.16
CA GLU A 280 7.08 8.32 18.23
C GLU A 280 5.67 8.92 18.05
N LEU A 281 4.66 8.06 17.92
CA LEU A 281 3.26 8.45 17.77
C LEU A 281 2.73 9.17 19.00
N GLU A 282 2.94 8.62 20.21
CA GLU A 282 2.51 9.25 21.47
C GLU A 282 3.21 10.59 21.70
N GLU A 283 4.53 10.69 21.45
CA GLU A 283 5.26 11.95 21.54
C GLU A 283 4.69 13.02 20.57
N LYS A 284 4.27 12.61 19.37
CA LYS A 284 3.63 13.51 18.39
C LYS A 284 2.28 14.00 18.89
N LYS A 285 1.46 13.11 19.46
CA LYS A 285 0.16 13.45 20.08
C LYS A 285 0.34 14.44 21.23
N GLU A 286 1.25 14.16 22.15
CA GLU A 286 1.53 15.04 23.30
C GLU A 286 1.96 16.44 22.85
N LYS A 287 2.87 16.54 21.87
CA LYS A 287 3.31 17.83 21.32
C LYS A 287 2.17 18.59 20.64
N SER A 288 1.21 17.90 20.04
CA SER A 288 0.03 18.50 19.45
C SER A 288 -0.93 19.02 20.51
N LEU A 289 -1.23 18.21 21.54
CA LEU A 289 -2.12 18.61 22.64
C LEU A 289 -1.60 19.84 23.38
N ALA A 290 -0.28 19.98 23.55
CA ALA A 290 0.32 21.18 24.14
C ALA A 290 0.08 22.46 23.31
N LYS A 291 -0.29 22.35 22.03
CA LYS A 291 -0.62 23.47 21.12
C LYS A 291 -2.12 23.68 20.98
N THR A 292 -2.96 22.84 21.61
CA THR A 292 -4.41 22.88 21.45
C THR A 292 -4.96 24.20 21.98
N LYS A 293 -5.68 24.92 21.14
CA LYS A 293 -6.41 26.14 21.46
C LYS A 293 -7.84 25.79 21.88
N SER A 294 -8.56 26.82 22.38
CA SER A 294 -9.96 26.62 22.74
C SER A 294 -10.82 26.16 21.57
N ARG A 295 -11.95 25.54 21.87
CA ARG A 295 -12.94 25.06 20.89
C ARG A 295 -13.30 26.12 19.84
N GLU A 296 -13.49 27.37 20.29
CA GLU A 296 -13.86 28.50 19.42
C GLU A 296 -12.83 28.74 18.29
N ALA A 297 -11.56 28.44 18.55
CA ALA A 297 -10.52 28.58 17.54
C ALA A 297 -10.67 27.61 16.36
N PHE A 298 -11.40 26.50 16.53
CA PHE A 298 -11.58 25.45 15.53
C PHE A 298 -13.03 25.29 15.04
N GLU A 299 -13.98 26.12 15.50
CA GLU A 299 -15.37 26.06 15.01
C GLU A 299 -15.48 26.25 13.49
N HIS A 300 -14.57 27.01 12.91
CA HIS A 300 -14.56 27.32 11.46
C HIS A 300 -14.31 26.10 10.57
N ILE A 301 -13.76 25.00 11.08
CA ILE A 301 -13.51 23.75 10.34
C ILE A 301 -14.59 22.70 10.57
N SER A 302 -15.51 22.90 11.52
CA SER A 302 -16.60 21.95 11.77
C SER A 302 -17.61 21.97 10.64
N GLY A 303 -18.11 20.80 10.26
CA GLY A 303 -19.11 20.67 9.20
C GLY A 303 -19.05 19.34 8.46
N THR A 304 -19.89 19.23 7.43
CA THR A 304 -19.91 18.07 6.52
C THR A 304 -19.13 18.41 5.25
N PHE A 305 -18.28 17.49 4.86
CA PHE A 305 -17.44 17.58 3.67
C PHE A 305 -17.69 16.36 2.78
N VAL A 306 -17.80 16.56 1.47
CA VAL A 306 -18.06 15.51 0.48
C VAL A 306 -16.88 15.42 -0.47
N ASN A 307 -16.45 14.21 -0.78
CA ASN A 307 -15.35 13.96 -1.70
C ASN A 307 -15.66 14.53 -3.09
N SER A 308 -14.73 15.27 -3.64
CA SER A 308 -14.91 15.93 -4.95
C SER A 308 -15.03 14.94 -6.12
N PHE A 309 -14.63 13.68 -5.94
CA PHE A 309 -14.65 12.64 -6.97
C PHE A 309 -15.69 11.54 -6.69
N ASP A 310 -16.12 11.39 -5.45
CA ASP A 310 -17.12 10.40 -5.02
C ASP A 310 -18.11 11.05 -4.05
N PRO A 311 -19.31 11.45 -4.52
CA PRO A 311 -20.32 12.08 -3.67
C PRO A 311 -20.89 11.16 -2.56
N GLU A 312 -20.70 9.86 -2.64
CA GLU A 312 -21.10 8.91 -1.59
C GLU A 312 -20.07 8.88 -0.45
N ASP A 313 -18.82 9.29 -0.71
CA ASP A 313 -17.76 9.44 0.31
C ASP A 313 -17.88 10.82 0.97
N SER A 314 -18.29 10.82 2.23
CA SER A 314 -18.42 12.04 3.03
C SER A 314 -17.84 11.88 4.41
N VAL A 315 -17.36 12.98 4.96
CA VAL A 315 -16.84 13.06 6.33
C VAL A 315 -17.48 14.18 7.10
N VAL A 316 -17.70 13.98 8.39
CA VAL A 316 -18.19 14.99 9.31
C VAL A 316 -17.11 15.35 10.31
N ILE A 317 -16.81 16.64 10.43
CA ILE A 317 -15.87 17.17 11.42
C ILE A 317 -16.63 17.87 12.51
N GLY A 318 -16.39 17.48 13.76
CA GLY A 318 -17.13 18.03 14.91
C GLY A 318 -16.44 17.78 16.23
N PHE A 319 -17.00 18.41 17.28
CA PHE A 319 -16.51 18.32 18.66
C PHE A 319 -17.33 17.35 19.51
N GLU A 320 -16.63 16.61 20.34
CA GLU A 320 -17.21 15.82 21.42
C GLU A 320 -16.26 15.83 22.62
N ASN A 321 -16.77 16.21 23.81
CA ASN A 321 -15.96 16.32 25.03
C ASN A 321 -14.66 17.14 24.83
N ASP A 322 -14.79 18.31 24.19
CA ASP A 322 -13.70 19.24 23.84
C ASP A 322 -12.60 18.69 22.92
N LYS A 323 -12.80 17.53 22.35
CA LYS A 323 -11.94 16.92 21.36
C LYS A 323 -12.55 17.02 19.96
N LEU A 324 -11.69 17.22 18.96
CA LEU A 324 -12.09 17.29 17.57
C LEU A 324 -12.03 15.90 16.93
N TYR A 325 -13.06 15.54 16.19
CA TYR A 325 -13.17 14.25 15.52
C TYR A 325 -13.53 14.41 14.04
N ILE A 326 -13.04 13.48 13.23
CA ILE A 326 -13.56 13.18 11.90
C ILE A 326 -14.38 11.88 11.98
N THR A 327 -15.54 11.90 11.38
CA THR A 327 -16.44 10.73 11.29
C THR A 327 -16.71 10.46 9.81
N SER A 328 -16.39 9.27 9.34
CA SER A 328 -16.63 8.82 7.96
C SER A 328 -18.05 8.31 7.74
N ALA A 329 -18.42 8.06 6.48
CA ALA A 329 -19.77 7.62 6.09
C ALA A 329 -20.18 6.28 6.74
N ASP A 330 -19.24 5.38 7.00
CA ASP A 330 -19.43 4.12 7.71
C ASP A 330 -19.55 4.27 9.24
N LYS A 331 -19.54 5.52 9.75
CA LYS A 331 -19.59 5.92 11.17
C LYS A 331 -18.31 5.61 11.96
N SER A 332 -17.21 5.23 11.32
CA SER A 332 -15.91 5.20 11.99
C SER A 332 -15.52 6.62 12.41
N LYS A 333 -15.02 6.75 13.64
CA LYS A 333 -14.74 8.04 14.27
C LYS A 333 -13.32 8.08 14.81
N VAL A 334 -12.58 9.11 14.42
CA VAL A 334 -11.16 9.25 14.78
C VAL A 334 -10.88 10.65 15.31
N GLU A 335 -10.07 10.75 16.35
CA GLU A 335 -9.65 12.03 16.93
C GLU A 335 -8.66 12.75 16.01
N LEU A 336 -8.86 14.04 15.80
CA LEU A 336 -7.98 14.93 15.05
C LEU A 336 -7.05 15.70 15.99
N TYR A 337 -5.79 15.69 15.68
CA TYR A 337 -4.75 16.38 16.46
C TYR A 337 -4.28 17.63 15.73
N PRO A 338 -4.36 18.84 16.35
CA PRO A 338 -4.01 20.08 15.68
C PRO A 338 -2.50 20.28 15.57
N GLU A 339 -2.03 20.70 14.41
CA GLU A 339 -0.69 21.26 14.19
C GLU A 339 -0.74 22.80 14.12
N SER A 340 -1.84 23.33 13.60
CA SER A 340 -2.14 24.76 13.49
C SER A 340 -3.66 24.99 13.46
N LEU A 341 -4.11 26.22 13.19
CA LEU A 341 -5.53 26.54 13.01
C LEU A 341 -6.17 25.89 11.76
N THR A 342 -5.37 25.45 10.82
CA THR A 342 -5.82 24.91 9.53
C THR A 342 -5.20 23.58 9.18
N LYS A 343 -4.26 23.07 9.98
CA LYS A 343 -3.60 21.79 9.76
C LYS A 343 -3.78 20.88 10.95
N PHE A 344 -4.14 19.65 10.65
CA PHE A 344 -4.41 18.58 11.61
C PHE A 344 -3.82 17.28 11.12
N PHE A 345 -3.66 16.32 12.00
CA PHE A 345 -3.30 14.97 11.61
C PHE A 345 -4.15 13.94 12.34
N ILE A 346 -4.31 12.80 11.71
CA ILE A 346 -4.84 11.58 12.30
C ILE A 346 -3.64 10.67 12.53
N PRO A 347 -3.27 10.41 13.79
CA PRO A 347 -2.13 9.56 14.09
C PRO A 347 -2.51 8.10 13.91
N LEU A 348 -1.85 7.42 12.97
CA LEU A 348 -2.05 5.99 12.73
C LEU A 348 -0.73 5.25 12.79
N ALA A 349 -0.77 4.02 13.30
CA ALA A 349 0.39 3.13 13.25
C ALA A 349 0.90 2.90 11.81
N ASN A 350 0.01 3.06 10.84
CA ASN A 350 0.25 2.87 9.40
C ASN A 350 0.53 4.17 8.63
N GLY A 351 0.87 5.27 9.33
CA GLY A 351 1.14 6.59 8.75
C GLY A 351 0.01 7.57 8.93
N ASP A 352 0.43 8.78 9.23
CA ASP A 352 -0.52 9.84 9.51
C ASP A 352 -1.27 10.29 8.26
N TRP A 353 -2.54 10.58 8.44
CA TRP A 353 -3.28 11.41 7.51
C TRP A 353 -3.15 12.87 7.92
N ASN A 354 -2.56 13.68 7.07
CA ASN A 354 -2.46 15.11 7.24
C ASN A 354 -3.66 15.79 6.59
N LEU A 355 -4.41 16.55 7.38
CA LEU A 355 -5.59 17.27 6.95
C LEU A 355 -5.30 18.77 6.88
N THR A 356 -5.53 19.37 5.72
CA THR A 356 -5.34 20.81 5.52
C THR A 356 -6.67 21.43 5.11
N PHE A 357 -7.13 22.43 5.89
CA PHE A 357 -8.32 23.21 5.58
C PHE A 357 -7.93 24.50 4.88
N ALA A 358 -8.46 24.74 3.70
CA ALA A 358 -8.31 25.98 2.95
C ALA A 358 -9.63 26.72 2.87
N LYS A 359 -9.61 28.05 2.96
CA LYS A 359 -10.77 28.89 2.66
C LYS A 359 -11.04 28.80 1.15
N GLY A 360 -12.28 28.49 0.78
CA GLY A 360 -12.72 28.56 -0.59
C GLY A 360 -12.92 29.99 -1.06
N GLU A 361 -13.23 30.16 -2.35
CA GLU A 361 -13.43 31.48 -2.99
C GLU A 361 -14.65 32.26 -2.44
N SER A 362 -15.63 31.57 -1.87
CA SER A 362 -16.80 32.17 -1.20
C SER A 362 -16.65 32.15 0.33
N LYS A 363 -17.33 33.10 1.02
CA LYS A 363 -17.25 33.25 2.49
C LYS A 363 -17.61 31.96 3.28
N ASN A 364 -18.37 31.04 2.70
CA ASN A 364 -18.86 29.82 3.34
C ASN A 364 -18.28 28.54 2.71
N SER A 365 -17.43 28.64 1.68
CA SER A 365 -16.79 27.47 1.10
C SER A 365 -15.47 27.21 1.80
N SER A 366 -15.24 25.97 2.20
CA SER A 366 -13.93 25.51 2.63
C SER A 366 -13.64 24.16 2.01
N THR A 367 -12.39 23.97 1.65
CA THR A 367 -11.89 22.72 1.11
C THR A 367 -11.09 22.01 2.19
N LEU A 368 -11.33 20.74 2.35
CA LEU A 368 -10.48 19.82 3.12
C LEU A 368 -9.64 19.01 2.15
N VAL A 369 -8.32 19.03 2.32
CA VAL A 369 -7.39 18.14 1.64
C VAL A 369 -6.83 17.18 2.69
N ALA A 370 -7.10 15.90 2.51
CA ALA A 370 -6.50 14.82 3.29
C ALA A 370 -5.36 14.20 2.49
N GLU A 371 -4.18 14.11 3.07
CA GLU A 371 -2.98 13.54 2.44
C GLU A 371 -2.34 12.52 3.36
N HIS A 372 -2.18 11.29 2.88
CA HIS A 372 -1.47 10.25 3.61
C HIS A 372 0.04 10.50 3.53
N GLU A 373 0.70 10.61 4.69
CA GLU A 373 2.10 11.02 4.80
C GLU A 373 3.06 10.12 3.99
N PHE A 374 2.87 8.82 4.07
CA PHE A 374 3.75 7.83 3.42
C PHE A 374 3.38 7.59 1.95
N LEU A 375 2.07 7.55 1.64
CA LEU A 375 1.59 7.17 0.31
C LEU A 375 1.48 8.35 -0.65
N GLY A 376 1.51 9.58 -0.15
CA GLY A 376 1.25 10.77 -0.95
C GLY A 376 -0.16 10.79 -1.58
N MET A 377 -1.05 9.90 -1.10
CA MET A 377 -2.47 9.92 -1.51
C MET A 377 -3.10 11.23 -1.09
N LYS A 378 -3.81 11.87 -2.02
CA LYS A 378 -4.56 13.10 -1.74
C LYS A 378 -6.03 12.89 -2.06
N MET A 379 -6.87 13.15 -1.06
CA MET A 379 -8.31 13.24 -1.22
C MET A 379 -8.75 14.68 -0.98
N ARG A 380 -9.66 15.15 -1.81
CA ARG A 380 -10.20 16.51 -1.72
C ARG A 380 -11.69 16.44 -1.44
N TYR A 381 -12.11 17.18 -0.43
CA TYR A 381 -13.49 17.27 0.00
C TYR A 381 -13.93 18.72 -0.02
N GLU A 382 -15.15 18.96 -0.45
CA GLU A 382 -15.77 20.28 -0.44
C GLU A 382 -16.83 20.34 0.66
N ARG A 383 -16.85 21.45 1.42
CA ARG A 383 -17.82 21.65 2.49
C ARG A 383 -19.19 21.90 1.91
N ILE A 384 -20.18 21.16 2.41
CA ILE A 384 -21.60 21.31 2.00
C ILE A 384 -22.49 21.88 3.12
N LYS A 385 -22.08 21.81 4.39
CA LYS A 385 -22.79 22.38 5.56
C LYS A 385 -21.80 22.76 6.65
#